data_5adf79ae27a93960e33124e067a30ed7
#
_entry.id   5adf79ae27a93960e33124e067a30ed7
#
_cell.length_a   1.000
_cell.length_b   1.000
_cell.length_c   1.000
_cell.angle_alpha   90.00
_cell.angle_beta   90.00
_cell.angle_gamma   90.00
#
_symmetry.space_group_name_H-M   'P 1'
#
loop_
_entity.id
_entity.type
_entity.pdbx_description
1 polymer ?
#
loop_
_entity_poly.entity_id
_entity_poly.type
_entity_poly.pdbx_seq_one_letter_code
_entity_poly.pdbx_strand_id
1 'polypeptide(L)'
;MQVESICIVGGGSSGWMTAALLSKEHPNIEMCLIESPNVKPIGVGESTLAWFNRYLKRLGLKDEDWMKECNATYKASIAFENFREIGSQFQYPFGAFGPPSEHIAGHIQKFFELQCVYGK
;
A
#
# COMPACT_ATOMS: atom_id res chain seq x y z
N MET A 1 -20.08 -10.89 26.50
CA MET A 1 -20.32 -11.73 25.31
C MET A 1 -18.98 -11.90 24.63
N GLN A 2 -18.50 -13.11 24.45
CA GLN A 2 -17.23 -13.39 23.78
C GLN A 2 -17.53 -13.76 22.31
N VAL A 3 -16.78 -13.20 21.37
CA VAL A 3 -16.91 -13.55 19.94
C VAL A 3 -16.19 -14.88 19.72
N GLU A 4 -16.87 -15.86 19.18
CA GLU A 4 -16.34 -17.20 18.92
C GLU A 4 -16.03 -17.42 17.42
N SER A 5 -16.80 -16.76 16.55
CA SER A 5 -16.59 -16.84 15.10
C SER A 5 -16.83 -15.50 14.41
N ILE A 6 -16.15 -15.28 13.29
CA ILE A 6 -16.30 -14.10 12.44
C ILE A 6 -16.51 -14.57 10.99
N CYS A 7 -17.57 -14.06 10.36
CA CYS A 7 -17.83 -14.27 8.94
C CYS A 7 -17.57 -12.98 8.16
N ILE A 8 -16.67 -13.05 7.17
CA ILE A 8 -16.34 -11.95 6.26
C ILE A 8 -17.04 -12.22 4.93
N VAL A 9 -17.87 -11.29 4.49
CA VAL A 9 -18.58 -11.40 3.21
C VAL A 9 -17.93 -10.49 2.19
N GLY A 10 -17.32 -11.07 1.17
CA GLY A 10 -16.62 -10.39 0.08
C GLY A 10 -15.17 -10.84 -0.05
N GLY A 11 -14.83 -11.45 -1.18
CA GLY A 11 -13.51 -11.99 -1.52
C GLY A 11 -12.61 -11.02 -2.29
N GLY A 12 -12.84 -9.72 -2.20
CA GLY A 12 -11.94 -8.70 -2.74
C GLY A 12 -10.73 -8.44 -1.83
N SER A 13 -9.84 -7.54 -2.24
CA SER A 13 -8.63 -7.18 -1.48
C SER A 13 -8.92 -6.86 -0.02
N SER A 14 -9.96 -6.07 0.26
CA SER A 14 -10.35 -5.72 1.64
C SER A 14 -10.75 -6.94 2.47
N GLY A 15 -11.54 -7.85 1.89
CA GLY A 15 -11.99 -9.06 2.59
C GLY A 15 -10.83 -9.97 2.95
N TRP A 16 -9.98 -10.29 2.00
CA TRP A 16 -8.80 -11.13 2.21
C TRP A 16 -7.78 -10.49 3.15
N MET A 17 -7.53 -9.18 3.03
CA MET A 17 -6.63 -8.47 3.95
C MET A 17 -7.18 -8.45 5.38
N THR A 18 -8.49 -8.26 5.54
CA THR A 18 -9.15 -8.33 6.85
C THR A 18 -9.05 -9.74 7.44
N ALA A 19 -9.33 -10.76 6.66
CA ALA A 19 -9.23 -12.15 7.09
C ALA A 19 -7.81 -12.50 7.55
N ALA A 20 -6.80 -12.14 6.77
CA ALA A 20 -5.41 -12.40 7.09
C ALA A 20 -4.98 -11.75 8.41
N LEU A 21 -5.35 -10.47 8.63
CA LEU A 21 -5.00 -9.77 9.85
C LEU A 21 -5.72 -10.33 11.07
N LEU A 22 -7.03 -10.54 10.97
CA LEU A 22 -7.83 -11.06 12.09
C LEU A 22 -7.41 -12.47 12.46
N SER A 23 -7.15 -13.35 11.50
CA SER A 23 -6.66 -14.71 11.78
C SER A 23 -5.29 -14.70 12.46
N LYS A 24 -4.44 -13.74 12.12
CA LYS A 24 -3.13 -13.58 12.78
C LYS A 24 -3.26 -13.08 14.22
N GLU A 25 -4.14 -12.11 14.45
CA GLU A 25 -4.27 -11.47 15.77
C GLU A 25 -5.20 -12.23 16.73
N HIS A 26 -6.12 -13.01 16.17
CA HIS A 26 -7.11 -13.76 16.93
C HIS A 26 -7.15 -15.23 16.51
N PRO A 27 -6.06 -16.00 16.74
CA PRO A 27 -5.95 -17.39 16.24
C PRO A 27 -6.96 -18.35 16.86
N ASN A 28 -7.62 -17.96 17.95
CA ASN A 28 -8.64 -18.78 18.63
C ASN A 28 -10.06 -18.48 18.16
N ILE A 29 -10.26 -17.51 17.26
CA ILE A 29 -11.58 -17.18 16.69
C ILE A 29 -11.69 -17.86 15.34
N GLU A 30 -12.79 -18.58 15.12
CA GLU A 30 -13.07 -19.21 13.84
C GLU A 30 -13.32 -18.12 12.77
N MET A 31 -12.62 -18.21 11.62
CA MET A 31 -12.76 -17.27 10.52
C MET A 31 -13.39 -17.95 9.32
N CYS A 32 -14.43 -17.36 8.78
CA CYS A 32 -15.07 -17.77 7.54
C CYS A 32 -15.05 -16.58 6.56
N LEU A 33 -14.58 -16.80 5.33
CA LEU A 33 -14.70 -15.82 4.25
C LEU A 33 -15.60 -16.39 3.16
N ILE A 34 -16.62 -15.63 2.78
CA ILE A 34 -17.58 -15.99 1.74
C ILE A 34 -17.33 -15.08 0.52
N GLU A 35 -17.05 -15.69 -0.61
CA GLU A 35 -16.91 -14.99 -1.88
C GLU A 35 -17.79 -15.60 -2.98
N SER A 36 -18.12 -14.81 -3.98
CA SER A 36 -18.87 -15.27 -5.13
C SER A 36 -17.95 -15.85 -6.20
N PRO A 37 -18.17 -17.06 -6.70
CA PRO A 37 -17.39 -17.61 -7.80
C PRO A 37 -17.62 -16.88 -9.12
N ASN A 38 -18.67 -16.07 -9.22
CA ASN A 38 -19.06 -15.35 -10.43
C ASN A 38 -18.54 -13.92 -10.48
N VAL A 39 -18.05 -13.38 -9.36
CA VAL A 39 -17.51 -12.02 -9.28
C VAL A 39 -15.98 -12.11 -9.24
N LYS A 40 -15.35 -11.77 -10.35
CA LYS A 40 -13.90 -11.73 -10.45
C LYS A 40 -13.35 -10.44 -9.80
N PRO A 41 -12.11 -10.47 -9.27
CA PRO A 41 -11.44 -9.25 -8.85
C PRO A 41 -11.39 -8.21 -9.99
N ILE A 42 -11.61 -6.95 -9.64
CA ILE A 42 -11.48 -5.84 -10.59
C ILE A 42 -9.97 -5.62 -10.82
N GLY A 43 -9.41 -6.16 -11.88
CA GLY A 43 -7.96 -6.12 -12.15
C GLY A 43 -7.45 -4.76 -12.66
N VAL A 44 -7.77 -3.66 -11.98
CA VAL A 44 -7.34 -2.30 -12.38
C VAL A 44 -5.97 -1.91 -11.83
N GLY A 45 -5.34 -2.76 -11.01
CA GLY A 45 -4.14 -2.44 -10.26
C GLY A 45 -4.43 -1.61 -9.01
N GLU A 46 -3.52 -1.67 -8.07
CA GLU A 46 -3.66 -0.98 -6.79
C GLU A 46 -2.39 -0.22 -6.41
N SER A 47 -2.57 0.95 -5.82
CA SER A 47 -1.50 1.77 -5.28
C SER A 47 -1.75 1.97 -3.80
N THR A 48 -0.84 1.47 -2.98
CA THR A 48 -0.99 1.47 -1.52
C THR A 48 -0.55 2.80 -0.88
N LEU A 49 -0.98 3.02 0.35
CA LEU A 49 -0.57 4.15 1.21
C LEU A 49 0.43 3.67 2.26
N ALA A 50 1.08 4.60 2.96
CA ALA A 50 2.07 4.31 4.00
C ALA A 50 1.54 3.38 5.12
N TRP A 51 0.23 3.36 5.37
CA TRP A 51 -0.41 2.46 6.33
C TRP A 51 -0.28 0.98 5.94
N PHE A 52 -0.11 0.67 4.67
CA PHE A 52 0.09 -0.68 4.18
C PHE A 52 1.35 -1.34 4.76
N ASN A 53 2.41 -0.57 4.94
CA ASN A 53 3.64 -1.07 5.58
C ASN A 53 3.39 -1.50 7.03
N ARG A 54 2.50 -0.80 7.76
CA ARG A 54 2.11 -1.21 9.12
C ARG A 54 1.31 -2.50 9.12
N TYR A 55 0.42 -2.66 8.16
CA TYR A 55 -0.36 -3.88 7.96
C TYR A 55 0.57 -5.08 7.72
N LEU A 56 1.51 -4.98 6.77
CA LEU A 56 2.47 -6.03 6.47
C LEU A 56 3.33 -6.38 7.70
N LYS A 57 3.78 -5.37 8.43
CA LYS A 57 4.54 -5.58 9.67
C LYS A 57 3.74 -6.33 10.74
N ARG A 58 2.45 -6.04 10.87
CA ARG A 58 1.55 -6.78 11.80
C ARG A 58 1.39 -8.23 11.37
N LEU A 59 1.32 -8.51 10.09
CA LEU A 59 1.31 -9.88 9.55
C LEU A 59 2.68 -10.58 9.69
N GLY A 60 3.76 -9.85 9.96
CA GLY A 60 5.12 -10.38 10.02
C GLY A 60 5.70 -10.68 8.63
N LEU A 61 5.14 -10.07 7.58
CA LEU A 61 5.60 -10.22 6.21
C LEU A 61 6.71 -9.22 5.90
N LYS A 62 7.74 -9.68 5.22
CA LYS A 62 8.79 -8.85 4.63
C LYS A 62 8.50 -8.64 3.15
N ASP A 63 9.12 -7.62 2.55
CA ASP A 63 8.91 -7.29 1.14
C ASP A 63 9.22 -8.47 0.21
N GLU A 64 10.24 -9.24 0.50
CA GLU A 64 10.64 -10.45 -0.23
C GLU A 64 9.59 -11.56 -0.22
N ASP A 65 8.71 -11.60 0.78
CA ASP A 65 7.70 -12.64 0.95
C ASP A 65 6.49 -12.43 0.04
N TRP A 66 6.14 -11.18 -0.24
CA TRP A 66 4.87 -10.84 -0.91
C TRP A 66 5.03 -10.10 -2.24
N MET A 67 6.07 -9.25 -2.38
CA MET A 67 6.19 -8.38 -3.56
C MET A 67 6.32 -9.18 -4.86
N LYS A 68 7.07 -10.28 -4.84
CA LYS A 68 7.23 -11.14 -6.01
C LYS A 68 5.91 -11.81 -6.41
N GLU A 69 5.17 -12.32 -5.44
CA GLU A 69 3.90 -13.02 -5.67
C GLU A 69 2.80 -12.07 -6.18
N CYS A 70 2.86 -10.81 -5.75
CA CYS A 70 1.90 -9.78 -6.14
C CYS A 70 2.35 -8.93 -7.34
N ASN A 71 3.52 -9.21 -7.95
CA ASN A 71 4.11 -8.35 -8.98
C ASN A 71 4.24 -6.88 -8.51
N ALA A 72 4.51 -6.68 -7.22
CA ALA A 72 4.55 -5.38 -6.61
C ALA A 72 5.90 -4.67 -6.84
N THR A 73 5.85 -3.35 -6.92
CA THR A 73 7.04 -2.49 -7.02
C THR A 73 6.95 -1.36 -5.99
N TYR A 74 8.09 -0.78 -5.64
CA TYR A 74 8.10 0.40 -4.80
C TYR A 74 7.55 1.61 -5.54
N LYS A 75 6.81 2.44 -4.82
CA LYS A 75 6.28 3.71 -5.28
C LYS A 75 7.06 4.84 -4.63
N ALA A 76 7.78 5.64 -5.43
CA ALA A 76 8.58 6.75 -4.94
C ALA A 76 7.81 8.07 -4.88
N SER A 77 6.97 8.33 -5.89
CA SER A 77 6.23 9.60 -6.01
C SER A 77 4.99 9.44 -6.90
N ILE A 78 4.16 10.47 -6.92
CA ILE A 78 3.10 10.67 -7.91
C ILE A 78 3.50 11.84 -8.81
N ALA A 79 3.49 11.64 -10.12
CA ALA A 79 3.58 12.71 -11.09
C ALA A 79 2.18 13.31 -11.33
N PHE A 80 2.07 14.62 -11.19
CA PHE A 80 0.87 15.37 -11.55
C PHE A 80 1.15 16.16 -12.83
N GLU A 81 0.36 15.91 -13.87
CA GLU A 81 0.46 16.57 -15.15
C GLU A 81 -0.80 17.40 -15.40
N ASN A 82 -0.65 18.61 -15.92
CA ASN A 82 -1.75 19.53 -16.23
C ASN A 82 -2.69 19.83 -15.04
N PHE A 83 -2.18 19.72 -13.79
CA PHE A 83 -3.01 19.89 -12.59
C PHE A 83 -3.39 21.34 -12.33
N ARG A 84 -2.46 22.29 -12.51
CA ARG A 84 -2.66 23.72 -12.32
C ARG A 84 -3.03 24.42 -13.64
N GLU A 85 -2.29 24.12 -14.68
CA GLU A 85 -2.44 24.66 -16.03
C GLU A 85 -1.93 23.64 -17.04
N ILE A 86 -2.36 23.74 -18.29
CA ILE A 86 -1.91 22.85 -19.37
C ILE A 86 -0.40 23.02 -19.55
N GLY A 87 0.35 21.92 -19.55
CA GLY A 87 1.80 21.88 -19.63
C GLY A 87 2.52 21.92 -18.28
N SER A 88 1.83 22.15 -17.14
CA SER A 88 2.44 22.07 -15.83
C SER A 88 2.67 20.61 -15.38
N GLN A 89 3.80 20.37 -14.75
CA GLN A 89 4.15 19.08 -14.18
C GLN A 89 4.84 19.26 -12.83
N PHE A 90 4.47 18.43 -11.84
CA PHE A 90 5.18 18.34 -10.57
C PHE A 90 5.11 16.93 -9.99
N GLN A 91 6.07 16.62 -9.11
CA GLN A 91 6.14 15.34 -8.40
C GLN A 91 5.74 15.53 -6.94
N TYR A 92 4.95 14.59 -6.42
CA TYR A 92 4.65 14.48 -5.01
C TYR A 92 5.31 13.21 -4.46
N PRO A 93 6.43 13.33 -3.74
CA PRO A 93 7.15 12.17 -3.19
C PRO A 93 6.44 11.54 -2.00
N PHE A 94 6.62 10.23 -1.81
CA PHE A 94 6.13 9.50 -0.65
C PHE A 94 7.25 9.33 0.39
N GLY A 95 6.89 9.49 1.65
CA GLY A 95 7.77 9.28 2.79
C GLY A 95 8.59 10.50 3.19
N ALA A 96 9.32 10.36 4.28
CA ALA A 96 10.28 11.33 4.76
C ALA A 96 11.67 10.96 4.25
N PHE A 97 12.30 11.86 3.54
CA PHE A 97 13.67 11.69 3.04
C PHE A 97 14.63 12.47 3.96
N GLY A 98 15.44 11.75 4.74
CA GLY A 98 16.43 12.33 5.65
C GLY A 98 16.01 12.37 7.13
N PRO A 99 16.94 12.74 8.02
CA PRO A 99 16.67 12.86 9.45
C PRO A 99 15.69 14.00 9.76
N PRO A 100 14.98 13.94 10.90
CA PRO A 100 13.94 14.93 11.26
C PRO A 100 14.41 16.39 11.27
N SER A 101 15.69 16.64 11.56
CA SER A 101 16.30 17.98 11.58
C SER A 101 16.58 18.57 10.20
N GLU A 102 16.54 17.76 9.15
CA GLU A 102 16.87 18.17 7.78
C GLU A 102 15.67 18.07 6.81
N HIS A 103 14.49 17.89 7.36
CA HIS A 103 13.28 17.54 6.59
C HIS A 103 13.02 18.45 5.38
N ILE A 104 13.21 19.76 5.50
CA ILE A 104 12.89 20.68 4.40
C ILE A 104 14.00 20.71 3.34
N ALA A 105 15.25 20.86 3.77
CA ALA A 105 16.39 20.96 2.84
C ALA A 105 16.69 19.61 2.16
N GLY A 106 16.64 18.49 2.91
CA GLY A 106 16.85 17.15 2.37
C GLY A 106 15.74 16.69 1.42
N HIS A 107 14.49 17.13 1.64
CA HIS A 107 13.39 16.87 0.72
C HIS A 107 13.58 17.55 -0.63
N ILE A 108 13.98 18.80 -0.62
CA ILE A 108 14.22 19.58 -1.84
C ILE A 108 15.40 19.01 -2.63
N GLN A 109 16.51 18.71 -1.97
CA GLN A 109 17.70 18.16 -2.64
C GLN A 109 17.44 16.79 -3.23
N LYS A 110 16.82 15.87 -2.49
CA LYS A 110 16.48 14.54 -2.98
C LYS A 110 15.40 14.55 -4.07
N PHE A 111 14.50 15.53 -4.03
CA PHE A 111 13.53 15.78 -5.10
C PHE A 111 14.25 16.16 -6.41
N PHE A 112 15.26 17.02 -6.36
CA PHE A 112 16.07 17.39 -7.52
C PHE A 112 16.91 16.22 -8.03
N GLU A 113 17.51 15.43 -7.14
CA GLU A 113 18.26 14.22 -7.50
C GLU A 113 17.36 13.20 -8.24
N LEU A 114 16.15 12.95 -7.76
CA LEU A 114 15.19 12.08 -8.43
C LEU A 114 14.71 12.64 -9.78
N GLN A 115 14.53 13.95 -9.91
CA GLN A 115 14.24 14.59 -11.19
C GLN A 115 15.38 14.43 -12.19
N CYS A 116 16.65 14.52 -11.74
CA CYS A 116 17.82 14.31 -12.61
C CYS A 116 17.95 12.86 -13.09
N VAL A 117 17.50 11.88 -12.31
CA VAL A 117 17.59 10.45 -12.65
C VAL A 117 16.44 9.98 -13.54
N TYR A 118 15.24 10.51 -13.33
CA TYR A 118 14.01 10.05 -14.01
C TYR A 118 13.39 11.07 -14.97
N GLY A 119 13.93 12.26 -15.07
CA GLY A 119 13.44 13.38 -15.89
C GLY A 119 14.05 13.47 -17.30
N LYS A 120 14.41 12.33 -17.91
CA LYS A 120 14.81 12.25 -19.32
C LYS A 120 13.76 11.53 -20.13
#